data_ae195dcf430ec064de5e13611d79bdbd
#
_entry.id   ae195dcf430ec064de5e13611d79bdbd
#
_cell.length_a   1.000
_cell.length_b   1.000
_cell.length_c   1.000
_cell.angle_alpha   90.00
_cell.angle_beta   90.00
_cell.angle_gamma   90.00
#
_symmetry.space_group_name_H-M   'P 1'
#
loop_
_entity.id
_entity.type
_entity.pdbx_description
1 polymer ?
#
loop_
_entity_poly.entity_id
_entity_poly.type
_entity_poly.pdbx_seq_one_letter_code
_entity_poly.pdbx_strand_id
1 'polypeptide(L)'
;MNAKCNLVTVLLLCCLIFPGNAQEFNWQDLVNRKQYAAVIAHADSLTLADSSNYEIMNAIGQAYEGMLRYQKAYDYYRLCFSMDTTNLDILNILARTATNLGRAEDAERYFHQVLSADSSNFYANYQLARLYFQLGEYEKAVDAYEKLQAQNEDNTVLYRAIGDCYTRMEQYPSATTAYFQAYNLNRENAGLAVALVNSLYRMGASSPDYISEGIAICDTALFYNPGNRQLLRSKGLGLYIVKQFVQADSVYSSLLADGDSTYLTLKYGGASKYYAGLYMPSVDILDMAYEQDTTSVEVCLLLGSALGKTYDRKRAYDLFDRAEKGLEPNRFLVNQLLAFRAETYQKDGRYKEASRLYYEAWKKNPERLDFLAAISHMYSEIDVSKFQSEEDRQRGLFILVLYMNESLKKKADERTMVFSRALLQSFYEDMFFRNVAEETMIDPDGKKSKISIVDLRNLINQLLE
;
A
#
# COMPACT_ATOMS: atom_id res chain seq x y z
N MET A 1 57.31 -40.21 5.63
CA MET A 1 58.11 -39.85 6.87
C MET A 1 58.45 -38.36 6.74
N ASN A 2 58.17 -37.57 7.79
CA ASN A 2 58.60 -36.18 8.00
C ASN A 2 57.79 -35.04 7.31
N ALA A 3 56.60 -34.78 7.83
CA ALA A 3 55.94 -33.50 7.70
C ALA A 3 55.21 -33.07 9.00
N LYS A 4 55.57 -33.58 10.17
CA LYS A 4 54.95 -33.27 11.45
C LYS A 4 55.86 -32.52 12.46
N CYS A 5 57.03 -32.09 12.04
CA CYS A 5 58.01 -31.47 12.99
C CYS A 5 58.18 -29.95 12.88
N ASN A 6 57.49 -29.26 11.93
CA ASN A 6 57.70 -27.82 11.72
C ASN A 6 56.62 -26.90 12.32
N LEU A 7 55.51 -27.43 12.88
CA LEU A 7 54.45 -26.58 13.45
C LEU A 7 54.67 -26.24 14.93
N VAL A 8 55.39 -27.06 15.66
CA VAL A 8 55.71 -26.83 17.11
C VAL A 8 56.88 -25.87 17.28
N THR A 9 57.79 -25.83 16.30
CA THR A 9 58.98 -24.94 16.36
C THR A 9 58.64 -23.49 15.98
N VAL A 10 57.59 -23.24 15.19
CA VAL A 10 57.14 -21.88 14.85
C VAL A 10 56.34 -21.27 15.98
N LEU A 11 55.62 -22.07 16.77
CA LEU A 11 54.90 -21.60 17.96
C LEU A 11 55.80 -21.27 19.16
N LEU A 12 56.99 -21.87 19.26
CA LEU A 12 57.99 -21.59 20.31
C LEU A 12 58.94 -20.43 19.96
N LEU A 13 59.06 -20.02 18.71
CA LEU A 13 59.87 -18.87 18.29
C LEU A 13 59.12 -17.52 18.38
N CYS A 14 57.79 -17.51 18.51
CA CYS A 14 57.02 -16.30 18.79
C CYS A 14 56.99 -15.88 20.24
N CYS A 15 57.50 -16.71 21.18
CA CYS A 15 57.55 -16.42 22.60
C CYS A 15 58.89 -15.82 23.13
N LEU A 16 59.90 -15.59 22.27
CA LEU A 16 61.23 -15.22 22.75
C LEU A 16 61.84 -13.94 22.19
N ILE A 17 61.08 -13.04 21.58
CA ILE A 17 61.61 -11.71 21.22
C ILE A 17 60.63 -10.62 21.59
N PHE A 18 60.53 -10.29 22.88
CA PHE A 18 60.30 -8.93 23.37
C PHE A 18 60.92 -8.79 24.74
N PRO A 19 62.11 -8.16 24.87
CA PRO A 19 62.57 -7.64 26.14
C PRO A 19 61.91 -6.28 26.36
N GLY A 20 61.14 -6.18 27.41
CA GLY A 20 61.01 -4.97 28.20
C GLY A 20 60.45 -3.71 27.52
N ASN A 21 59.18 -3.65 27.45
CA ASN A 21 58.31 -2.56 27.90
C ASN A 21 56.93 -3.18 27.92
N ALA A 22 56.37 -3.38 29.10
CA ALA A 22 54.95 -3.67 29.22
C ALA A 22 54.23 -2.41 28.73
N GLN A 23 54.02 -2.31 27.40
CA GLN A 23 53.08 -1.38 26.84
C GLN A 23 51.76 -1.77 27.51
N GLU A 24 51.28 -0.95 28.43
CA GLU A 24 49.95 -1.14 29.04
C GLU A 24 48.98 -1.47 27.90
N PHE A 25 48.39 -2.64 27.98
CA PHE A 25 47.47 -3.11 26.92
C PHE A 25 46.31 -2.16 26.90
N ASN A 26 46.24 -1.32 25.84
CA ASN A 26 45.23 -0.27 25.74
C ASN A 26 43.94 -0.87 25.18
N TRP A 27 43.08 -1.34 26.03
CA TRP A 27 41.78 -1.95 25.73
C TRP A 27 40.91 -1.01 24.86
N GLN A 28 40.85 0.27 25.22
CA GLN A 28 40.02 1.25 24.53
C GLN A 28 40.55 1.55 23.12
N ASP A 29 41.86 1.54 22.89
CA ASP A 29 42.45 1.72 21.56
C ASP A 29 42.06 0.57 20.62
N LEU A 30 42.05 -0.67 21.09
CA LEU A 30 41.60 -1.82 20.33
C LEU A 30 40.10 -1.76 19.99
N VAL A 31 39.25 -1.32 20.92
CA VAL A 31 37.82 -1.10 20.68
C VAL A 31 37.62 -0.01 19.65
N ASN A 32 38.32 1.12 19.75
CA ASN A 32 38.25 2.25 18.83
C ASN A 32 38.68 1.83 17.40
N ARG A 33 39.65 0.93 17.27
CA ARG A 33 40.09 0.32 15.99
C ARG A 33 39.18 -0.83 15.52
N LYS A 34 38.10 -1.12 16.25
CA LYS A 34 37.18 -2.24 15.99
C LYS A 34 37.84 -3.63 15.96
N GLN A 35 38.95 -3.77 16.69
CA GLN A 35 39.68 -5.05 16.82
C GLN A 35 39.05 -5.92 17.92
N TYR A 36 37.74 -6.13 17.85
CA TYR A 36 36.96 -6.79 18.90
C TYR A 36 37.40 -8.22 19.19
N ALA A 37 37.84 -8.96 18.19
CA ALA A 37 38.36 -10.32 18.39
C ALA A 37 39.64 -10.34 19.25
N ALA A 38 40.51 -9.34 19.11
CA ALA A 38 41.71 -9.20 19.91
C ALA A 38 41.37 -8.87 21.37
N VAL A 39 40.41 -7.98 21.61
CA VAL A 39 39.92 -7.66 22.96
C VAL A 39 39.38 -8.92 23.64
N ILE A 40 38.55 -9.72 22.95
CA ILE A 40 37.94 -10.92 23.52
C ILE A 40 39.02 -12.00 23.79
N ALA A 41 39.97 -12.21 22.86
CA ALA A 41 41.05 -13.17 23.09
C ALA A 41 41.91 -12.85 24.33
N HIS A 42 42.12 -11.55 24.62
CA HIS A 42 42.80 -11.13 25.84
C HIS A 42 41.91 -11.25 27.09
N ALA A 43 40.59 -11.12 26.94
CA ALA A 43 39.64 -11.29 28.04
C ALA A 43 39.70 -12.72 28.64
N ASP A 44 40.01 -13.72 27.85
CA ASP A 44 40.13 -15.12 28.31
C ASP A 44 41.37 -15.34 29.19
N SER A 45 42.33 -14.40 29.20
CA SER A 45 43.55 -14.45 29.99
C SER A 45 43.56 -13.52 31.22
N LEU A 46 42.41 -12.90 31.53
CA LEU A 46 42.29 -11.95 32.66
C LEU A 46 42.52 -12.60 34.02
N THR A 47 43.20 -11.88 34.90
CA THR A 47 43.36 -12.23 36.32
C THR A 47 42.11 -11.79 37.12
N LEU A 48 42.00 -12.26 38.39
CA LEU A 48 40.99 -11.81 39.33
C LEU A 48 41.05 -10.29 39.60
N ALA A 49 42.25 -9.69 39.57
CA ALA A 49 42.45 -8.25 39.75
C ALA A 49 41.89 -7.46 38.53
N ASP A 50 42.11 -7.97 37.32
CA ASP A 50 41.64 -7.34 36.12
C ASP A 50 40.10 -7.37 36.02
N SER A 51 39.46 -8.42 36.56
CA SER A 51 38.00 -8.56 36.58
C SER A 51 37.28 -7.54 37.48
N SER A 52 38.03 -6.80 38.29
CA SER A 52 37.51 -5.68 39.10
C SER A 52 37.81 -4.31 38.49
N ASN A 53 38.33 -4.26 37.27
CA ASN A 53 38.65 -3.01 36.60
C ASN A 53 37.52 -2.60 35.67
N TYR A 54 36.86 -1.46 35.95
CA TYR A 54 35.76 -0.92 35.20
C TYR A 54 36.09 -0.73 33.70
N GLU A 55 37.26 -0.12 33.40
CA GLU A 55 37.65 0.17 32.00
C GLU A 55 37.81 -1.09 31.17
N ILE A 56 38.40 -2.14 31.75
CA ILE A 56 38.58 -3.45 31.11
C ILE A 56 37.21 -4.09 30.85
N MET A 57 36.34 -4.15 31.87
CA MET A 57 35.01 -4.76 31.72
C MET A 57 34.15 -4.02 30.69
N ASN A 58 34.22 -2.68 30.69
CA ASN A 58 33.52 -1.85 29.71
C ASN A 58 34.03 -2.09 28.29
N ALA A 59 35.36 -2.14 28.08
CA ALA A 59 35.95 -2.42 26.78
C ALA A 59 35.56 -3.82 26.24
N ILE A 60 35.49 -4.83 27.09
CA ILE A 60 35.07 -6.17 26.74
C ILE A 60 33.56 -6.16 26.38
N GLY A 61 32.74 -5.46 27.16
CA GLY A 61 31.32 -5.25 26.87
C GLY A 61 31.12 -4.62 25.49
N GLN A 62 31.87 -3.55 25.18
CA GLN A 62 31.85 -2.89 23.88
C GLN A 62 32.29 -3.81 22.73
N ALA A 63 33.29 -4.65 22.95
CA ALA A 63 33.77 -5.62 21.96
C ALA A 63 32.69 -6.68 21.64
N TYR A 64 32.01 -7.22 22.66
CA TYR A 64 30.93 -8.14 22.48
C TYR A 64 29.73 -7.48 21.79
N GLU A 65 29.40 -6.24 22.13
CA GLU A 65 28.35 -5.46 21.47
C GLU A 65 28.69 -5.23 19.97
N GLY A 66 29.93 -4.84 19.66
CA GLY A 66 30.41 -4.66 18.31
C GLY A 66 30.38 -5.94 17.47
N MET A 67 30.42 -7.12 18.11
CA MET A 67 30.21 -8.42 17.49
C MET A 67 28.76 -8.90 17.53
N LEU A 68 27.82 -8.05 17.88
CA LEU A 68 26.37 -8.34 18.03
C LEU A 68 26.06 -9.47 19.03
N ARG A 69 26.99 -9.74 19.98
CA ARG A 69 26.81 -10.71 21.07
C ARG A 69 26.20 -10.05 22.28
N TYR A 70 25.01 -9.49 22.13
CA TYR A 70 24.36 -8.61 23.11
C TYR A 70 24.20 -9.24 24.51
N GLN A 71 23.98 -10.56 24.62
CA GLN A 71 23.86 -11.21 25.93
C GLN A 71 25.16 -11.09 26.73
N LYS A 72 26.30 -11.38 26.09
CA LYS A 72 27.61 -11.25 26.78
C LYS A 72 27.94 -9.81 27.08
N ALA A 73 27.68 -8.88 26.15
CA ALA A 73 27.83 -7.45 26.37
C ALA A 73 27.05 -6.98 27.62
N TYR A 74 25.77 -7.40 27.70
CA TYR A 74 24.92 -7.08 28.85
C TYR A 74 25.48 -7.59 30.17
N ASP A 75 26.00 -8.82 30.20
CA ASP A 75 26.60 -9.39 31.43
C ASP A 75 27.84 -8.58 31.90
N TYR A 76 28.70 -8.15 30.97
CA TYR A 76 29.84 -7.30 31.29
C TYR A 76 29.43 -5.89 31.71
N TYR A 77 28.44 -5.29 31.06
CA TYR A 77 27.92 -3.98 31.47
C TYR A 77 27.22 -4.03 32.85
N ARG A 78 26.61 -5.14 33.23
CA ARG A 78 26.08 -5.35 34.59
C ARG A 78 27.21 -5.40 35.63
N LEU A 79 28.34 -5.99 35.30
CA LEU A 79 29.53 -5.94 36.17
C LEU A 79 30.01 -4.48 36.32
N CYS A 80 30.12 -3.73 35.26
CA CYS A 80 30.44 -2.29 35.30
C CYS A 80 29.48 -1.52 36.21
N PHE A 81 28.17 -1.76 36.06
CA PHE A 81 27.16 -1.12 36.90
C PHE A 81 27.28 -1.51 38.40
N SER A 82 27.66 -2.76 38.69
CA SER A 82 27.89 -3.19 40.07
C SER A 82 29.08 -2.51 40.73
N MET A 83 30.05 -2.00 39.95
CA MET A 83 31.21 -1.24 40.44
C MET A 83 30.86 0.23 40.70
N ASP A 84 30.02 0.81 39.88
CA ASP A 84 29.53 2.19 40.04
C ASP A 84 28.03 2.26 39.65
N THR A 85 27.20 2.20 40.69
CA THR A 85 25.73 2.22 40.54
C THR A 85 25.15 3.62 40.26
N THR A 86 25.99 4.67 40.31
CA THR A 86 25.58 6.06 40.05
C THR A 86 25.90 6.52 38.66
N ASN A 87 26.57 5.70 37.86
CA ASN A 87 26.99 6.02 36.51
C ASN A 87 25.81 5.93 35.53
N LEU A 88 25.30 7.09 35.12
CA LEU A 88 24.17 7.20 34.20
C LEU A 88 24.49 6.70 32.76
N ASP A 89 25.77 6.78 32.36
CA ASP A 89 26.17 6.33 31.02
C ASP A 89 26.06 4.80 30.92
N ILE A 90 26.51 4.07 31.94
CA ILE A 90 26.41 2.62 31.95
C ILE A 90 24.96 2.16 32.07
N LEU A 91 24.10 2.91 32.77
CA LEU A 91 22.65 2.65 32.80
C LEU A 91 22.01 2.82 31.42
N ASN A 92 22.39 3.86 30.69
CA ASN A 92 21.94 4.07 29.31
C ASN A 92 22.39 2.93 28.35
N ILE A 93 23.64 2.47 28.52
CA ILE A 93 24.19 1.36 27.76
C ILE A 93 23.43 0.05 28.07
N LEU A 94 23.20 -0.21 29.37
CA LEU A 94 22.42 -1.37 29.82
C LEU A 94 21.00 -1.35 29.25
N ALA A 95 20.33 -0.20 29.34
CA ALA A 95 18.97 -0.05 28.76
C ALA A 95 18.93 -0.32 27.27
N ARG A 96 19.89 0.26 26.52
CA ARG A 96 20.01 0.01 25.06
C ARG A 96 20.30 -1.45 24.75
N THR A 97 21.22 -2.06 25.51
CA THR A 97 21.57 -3.47 25.28
C THR A 97 20.43 -4.40 25.66
N ALA A 98 19.65 -4.10 26.71
CA ALA A 98 18.44 -4.79 27.08
C ALA A 98 17.37 -4.69 25.95
N THR A 99 17.22 -3.50 25.34
CA THR A 99 16.35 -3.31 24.18
C THR A 99 16.75 -4.23 23.01
N ASN A 100 18.05 -4.30 22.70
CA ASN A 100 18.58 -5.18 21.64
C ASN A 100 18.38 -6.68 21.94
N LEU A 101 18.27 -7.05 23.21
CA LEU A 101 17.96 -8.41 23.68
C LEU A 101 16.46 -8.72 23.72
N GLY A 102 15.59 -7.74 23.42
CA GLY A 102 14.14 -7.88 23.57
C GLY A 102 13.67 -7.91 25.03
N ARG A 103 14.50 -7.45 25.99
CA ARG A 103 14.18 -7.38 27.42
C ARG A 103 13.56 -6.02 27.74
N ALA A 104 12.33 -5.81 27.27
CA ALA A 104 11.67 -4.51 27.32
C ALA A 104 11.53 -3.96 28.76
N GLU A 105 11.10 -4.80 29.71
CA GLU A 105 10.94 -4.41 31.12
C GLU A 105 12.24 -3.96 31.76
N ASP A 106 13.35 -4.65 31.49
CA ASP A 106 14.67 -4.26 31.98
C ASP A 106 15.10 -2.92 31.35
N ALA A 107 14.89 -2.75 30.04
CA ALA A 107 15.25 -1.53 29.34
C ALA A 107 14.46 -0.32 29.88
N GLU A 108 13.15 -0.46 30.05
CA GLU A 108 12.27 0.56 30.60
C GLU A 108 12.71 0.95 32.01
N ARG A 109 12.97 -0.04 32.86
CA ARG A 109 13.44 0.20 34.24
C ARG A 109 14.75 0.98 34.26
N TYR A 110 15.75 0.64 33.44
CA TYR A 110 17.01 1.35 33.40
C TYR A 110 16.86 2.78 32.86
N PHE A 111 16.07 2.99 31.81
CA PHE A 111 15.79 4.35 31.32
C PHE A 111 15.08 5.18 32.40
N HIS A 112 14.13 4.63 33.14
CA HIS A 112 13.49 5.34 34.26
C HIS A 112 14.47 5.65 35.40
N GLN A 113 15.45 4.79 35.68
CA GLN A 113 16.51 5.11 36.66
C GLN A 113 17.35 6.29 36.20
N VAL A 114 17.74 6.35 34.91
CA VAL A 114 18.42 7.52 34.34
C VAL A 114 17.57 8.78 34.50
N LEU A 115 16.30 8.71 34.13
CA LEU A 115 15.38 9.84 34.14
C LEU A 115 14.98 10.29 35.56
N SER A 116 15.09 9.41 36.56
CA SER A 116 14.89 9.79 37.97
C SER A 116 16.04 10.63 38.49
N ALA A 117 17.27 10.44 37.97
CA ALA A 117 18.46 11.23 38.34
C ALA A 117 18.58 12.49 37.45
N ASP A 118 18.28 12.39 36.18
CA ASP A 118 18.30 13.47 35.19
C ASP A 118 17.06 13.38 34.28
N SER A 119 15.96 14.04 34.68
CA SER A 119 14.69 14.04 33.94
C SER A 119 14.80 14.71 32.58
N SER A 120 15.81 15.53 32.34
CA SER A 120 16.07 16.24 31.09
C SER A 120 16.98 15.45 30.12
N ASN A 121 17.45 14.26 30.53
CA ASN A 121 18.33 13.44 29.70
C ASN A 121 17.70 13.11 28.35
N PHE A 122 18.15 13.83 27.32
CA PHE A 122 17.59 13.71 25.96
C PHE A 122 17.73 12.29 25.45
N TYR A 123 18.89 11.65 25.62
CA TYR A 123 19.15 10.32 25.10
C TYR A 123 18.19 9.27 25.72
N ALA A 124 18.07 9.27 27.04
CA ALA A 124 17.20 8.32 27.75
C ALA A 124 15.71 8.50 27.36
N ASN A 125 15.23 9.75 27.34
CA ASN A 125 13.86 10.05 26.90
C ASN A 125 13.61 9.61 25.45
N TYR A 126 14.55 9.87 24.53
CA TYR A 126 14.43 9.49 23.13
C TYR A 126 14.41 7.97 22.93
N GLN A 127 15.30 7.26 23.62
CA GLN A 127 15.36 5.80 23.53
C GLN A 127 14.15 5.13 24.18
N LEU A 128 13.64 5.68 25.29
CA LEU A 128 12.43 5.21 25.94
C LEU A 128 11.20 5.41 25.02
N ALA A 129 11.09 6.56 24.37
CA ALA A 129 10.03 6.79 23.36
C ALA A 129 10.12 5.80 22.20
N ARG A 130 11.33 5.49 21.72
CA ARG A 130 11.53 4.47 20.69
C ARG A 130 11.17 3.07 21.19
N LEU A 131 11.48 2.75 22.45
CA LEU A 131 11.08 1.47 23.05
C LEU A 131 9.55 1.35 23.07
N TYR A 132 8.82 2.36 23.52
CA TYR A 132 7.36 2.37 23.48
C TYR A 132 6.80 2.21 22.08
N PHE A 133 7.41 2.88 21.09
CA PHE A 133 7.03 2.70 19.67
C PHE A 133 7.20 1.24 19.21
N GLN A 134 8.31 0.59 19.57
CA GLN A 134 8.59 -0.81 19.21
C GLN A 134 7.62 -1.80 19.91
N LEU A 135 7.17 -1.46 21.11
CA LEU A 135 6.20 -2.26 21.88
C LEU A 135 4.75 -2.05 21.40
N GLY A 136 4.51 -1.08 20.51
CA GLY A 136 3.16 -0.74 20.06
C GLY A 136 2.40 0.19 21.02
N GLU A 137 3.08 0.73 22.05
CA GLU A 137 2.53 1.68 23.02
C GLU A 137 2.67 3.10 22.47
N TYR A 138 1.97 3.37 21.34
CA TYR A 138 2.18 4.56 20.54
C TYR A 138 1.81 5.86 21.27
N GLU A 139 0.77 5.86 22.12
CA GLU A 139 0.37 6.99 22.94
C GLU A 139 1.51 7.42 23.90
N LYS A 140 2.11 6.44 24.60
CA LYS A 140 3.26 6.71 25.48
C LYS A 140 4.48 7.22 24.69
N ALA A 141 4.68 6.69 23.48
CA ALA A 141 5.74 7.15 22.61
C ALA A 141 5.54 8.63 22.19
N VAL A 142 4.30 9.01 21.82
CA VAL A 142 3.94 10.39 21.50
C VAL A 142 4.22 11.32 22.69
N ASP A 143 3.71 10.98 23.88
CA ASP A 143 3.90 11.78 25.10
C ASP A 143 5.39 12.03 25.39
N ALA A 144 6.23 11.00 25.21
CA ALA A 144 7.66 11.10 25.43
C ALA A 144 8.36 11.94 24.35
N TYR A 145 7.98 11.80 23.07
CA TYR A 145 8.51 12.63 21.98
C TYR A 145 8.07 14.09 22.08
N GLU A 146 6.80 14.36 22.46
CA GLU A 146 6.30 15.73 22.63
C GLU A 146 7.01 16.48 23.78
N LYS A 147 7.34 15.81 24.88
CA LYS A 147 8.19 16.38 25.96
C LYS A 147 9.58 16.77 25.47
N LEU A 148 10.17 15.94 24.60
CA LEU A 148 11.46 16.26 23.98
C LEU A 148 11.34 17.41 22.98
N GLN A 149 10.26 17.42 22.20
CA GLN A 149 10.00 18.43 21.19
C GLN A 149 9.79 19.82 21.84
N ALA A 150 9.11 19.89 22.99
CA ALA A 150 8.95 21.13 23.72
C ALA A 150 10.29 21.77 24.17
N GLN A 151 11.36 20.97 24.27
CA GLN A 151 12.72 21.43 24.57
C GLN A 151 13.55 21.76 23.32
N ASN A 152 13.12 21.24 22.14
CA ASN A 152 13.81 21.35 20.85
C ASN A 152 12.78 21.55 19.73
N GLU A 153 12.18 22.73 19.65
CA GLU A 153 11.07 23.04 18.73
C GLU A 153 11.37 22.81 17.25
N ASP A 154 12.64 22.97 16.84
CA ASP A 154 13.07 22.82 15.43
C ASP A 154 13.61 21.42 15.10
N ASN A 155 13.26 20.40 15.88
CA ASN A 155 13.78 19.06 15.67
C ASN A 155 12.92 18.23 14.70
N THR A 156 13.33 18.21 13.44
CA THR A 156 12.70 17.44 12.36
C THR A 156 12.52 15.94 12.69
N VAL A 157 13.48 15.35 13.44
CA VAL A 157 13.44 13.92 13.78
C VAL A 157 12.31 13.61 14.75
N LEU A 158 12.07 14.49 15.70
CA LEU A 158 10.98 14.33 16.69
C LEU A 158 9.63 14.47 16.03
N TYR A 159 9.41 15.51 15.21
CA TYR A 159 8.17 15.67 14.47
C TYR A 159 7.87 14.46 13.57
N ARG A 160 8.90 13.93 12.90
CA ARG A 160 8.72 12.70 12.10
C ARG A 160 8.32 11.51 12.97
N ALA A 161 9.01 11.32 14.12
CA ALA A 161 8.69 10.21 15.01
C ALA A 161 7.28 10.29 15.60
N ILE A 162 6.81 11.51 15.95
CA ILE A 162 5.42 11.76 16.36
C ILE A 162 4.46 11.41 15.23
N GLY A 163 4.74 11.83 13.98
CA GLY A 163 3.93 11.49 12.80
C GLY A 163 3.89 9.98 12.54
N ASP A 164 5.02 9.28 12.71
CA ASP A 164 5.09 7.83 12.59
C ASP A 164 4.21 7.14 13.66
N CYS A 165 4.18 7.62 14.90
CA CYS A 165 3.29 7.13 15.96
C CYS A 165 1.81 7.31 15.59
N TYR A 166 1.41 8.52 15.20
CA TYR A 166 0.02 8.79 14.79
C TYR A 166 -0.40 7.98 13.57
N THR A 167 0.52 7.73 12.63
CA THR A 167 0.26 6.84 11.48
C THR A 167 -0.02 5.41 11.93
N ARG A 168 0.70 4.90 12.93
CA ARG A 168 0.46 3.56 13.51
C ARG A 168 -0.87 3.46 14.24
N MET A 169 -1.34 4.56 14.82
CA MET A 169 -2.67 4.68 15.45
C MET A 169 -3.79 4.98 14.44
N GLU A 170 -3.47 5.07 13.14
CA GLU A 170 -4.40 5.45 12.06
C GLU A 170 -5.01 6.86 12.25
N GLN A 171 -4.38 7.69 13.07
CA GLN A 171 -4.77 9.09 13.31
C GLN A 171 -4.14 9.99 12.24
N TYR A 172 -4.58 9.83 10.99
CA TYR A 172 -3.97 10.51 9.84
C TYR A 172 -3.99 12.05 9.90
N PRO A 173 -5.02 12.74 10.44
CA PRO A 173 -4.98 14.20 10.60
C PRO A 173 -3.81 14.65 11.48
N SER A 174 -3.61 14.02 12.64
CA SER A 174 -2.49 14.32 13.56
C SER A 174 -1.13 13.98 12.93
N ALA A 175 -1.04 12.82 12.25
CA ALA A 175 0.14 12.42 11.50
C ALA A 175 0.51 13.45 10.43
N THR A 176 -0.48 13.93 9.66
CA THR A 176 -0.29 14.96 8.62
C THR A 176 0.25 16.25 9.22
N THR A 177 -0.31 16.70 10.35
CA THR A 177 0.16 17.90 11.05
C THR A 177 1.63 17.76 11.47
N ALA A 178 2.00 16.63 12.09
CA ALA A 178 3.36 16.38 12.52
C ALA A 178 4.35 16.29 11.35
N TYR A 179 4.00 15.54 10.28
CA TYR A 179 4.85 15.47 9.08
C TYR A 179 4.96 16.81 8.34
N PHE A 180 3.91 17.62 8.36
CA PHE A 180 3.93 18.96 7.77
C PHE A 180 4.92 19.88 8.49
N GLN A 181 4.95 19.84 9.83
CA GLN A 181 5.96 20.56 10.62
C GLN A 181 7.37 20.06 10.28
N ALA A 182 7.59 18.74 10.27
CA ALA A 182 8.88 18.18 9.88
C ALA A 182 9.32 18.61 8.48
N TYR A 183 8.39 18.58 7.50
CA TYR A 183 8.66 18.96 6.12
C TYR A 183 8.96 20.47 5.98
N ASN A 184 8.27 21.34 6.72
CA ASN A 184 8.53 22.77 6.69
C ASN A 184 9.92 23.12 7.21
N LEU A 185 10.42 22.37 8.20
CA LEU A 185 11.79 22.54 8.73
C LEU A 185 12.85 22.03 7.75
N ASN A 186 12.52 21.05 6.89
CA ASN A 186 13.47 20.51 5.91
C ASN A 186 12.76 20.07 4.62
N ARG A 187 12.48 21.03 3.73
CA ARG A 187 11.77 20.81 2.47
C ARG A 187 12.57 20.03 1.43
N GLU A 188 13.89 19.95 1.58
CA GLU A 188 14.77 19.19 0.68
C GLU A 188 14.72 17.68 0.97
N ASN A 189 14.21 17.30 2.14
CA ASN A 189 14.14 15.90 2.52
C ASN A 189 12.97 15.18 1.84
N ALA A 190 13.29 14.44 0.79
CA ALA A 190 12.32 13.65 0.03
C ALA A 190 11.53 12.64 0.91
N GLY A 191 12.17 12.08 1.95
CA GLY A 191 11.52 11.11 2.84
C GLY A 191 10.41 11.73 3.68
N LEU A 192 10.56 13.00 4.11
CA LEU A 192 9.52 13.74 4.81
C LEU A 192 8.35 14.09 3.89
N ALA A 193 8.65 14.54 2.68
CA ALA A 193 7.62 14.79 1.67
C ALA A 193 6.79 13.53 1.39
N VAL A 194 7.44 12.38 1.22
CA VAL A 194 6.74 11.10 1.01
C VAL A 194 5.88 10.71 2.21
N ALA A 195 6.37 10.87 3.44
CA ALA A 195 5.60 10.57 4.65
C ALA A 195 4.34 11.44 4.75
N LEU A 196 4.50 12.75 4.50
CA LEU A 196 3.40 13.71 4.47
C LEU A 196 2.37 13.35 3.37
N VAL A 197 2.83 13.10 2.15
CA VAL A 197 1.96 12.72 1.01
C VAL A 197 1.19 11.44 1.31
N ASN A 198 1.85 10.44 1.89
CA ASN A 198 1.18 9.18 2.25
C ASN A 198 0.08 9.41 3.29
N SER A 199 0.29 10.25 4.30
CA SER A 199 -0.75 10.56 5.29
C SER A 199 -1.92 11.33 4.67
N LEU A 200 -1.66 12.30 3.78
CA LEU A 200 -2.69 12.99 3.00
C LEU A 200 -3.52 12.03 2.14
N TYR A 201 -2.87 11.09 1.45
CA TYR A 201 -3.58 10.10 0.62
C TYR A 201 -4.47 9.16 1.45
N ARG A 202 -4.09 8.86 2.68
CA ARG A 202 -4.97 8.13 3.61
C ARG A 202 -6.23 8.93 3.98
N MET A 203 -6.13 10.25 4.01
CA MET A 203 -7.28 11.14 4.23
C MET A 203 -8.11 11.36 2.96
N GLY A 204 -7.61 10.98 1.79
CA GLY A 204 -8.25 11.19 0.49
C GLY A 204 -9.65 10.58 0.35
N ALA A 205 -9.98 9.56 1.17
CA ALA A 205 -11.33 9.01 1.25
C ALA A 205 -12.37 10.02 1.81
N SER A 206 -11.93 10.97 2.63
CA SER A 206 -12.79 12.02 3.22
C SER A 206 -12.96 13.23 2.29
N SER A 207 -11.90 13.60 1.54
CA SER A 207 -11.95 14.66 0.52
C SER A 207 -10.86 14.44 -0.54
N PRO A 208 -11.21 14.56 -1.84
CA PRO A 208 -10.23 14.54 -2.93
C PRO A 208 -9.18 15.67 -2.87
N ASP A 209 -9.46 16.73 -2.12
CA ASP A 209 -8.54 17.87 -1.98
C ASP A 209 -7.21 17.46 -1.37
N TYR A 210 -7.23 16.52 -0.42
CA TYR A 210 -6.00 15.98 0.19
C TYR A 210 -5.10 15.28 -0.82
N ILE A 211 -5.70 14.62 -1.82
CA ILE A 211 -4.90 13.99 -2.90
C ILE A 211 -4.26 15.08 -3.76
N SER A 212 -5.01 16.14 -4.09
CA SER A 212 -4.50 17.26 -4.89
C SER A 212 -3.37 18.01 -4.15
N GLU A 213 -3.52 18.21 -2.84
CA GLU A 213 -2.47 18.77 -2.00
C GLU A 213 -1.21 17.89 -1.99
N GLY A 214 -1.37 16.58 -1.84
CA GLY A 214 -0.26 15.64 -1.90
C GLY A 214 0.48 15.66 -3.24
N ILE A 215 -0.22 15.83 -4.38
CA ILE A 215 0.39 16.00 -5.70
C ILE A 215 1.24 17.30 -5.72
N ALA A 216 0.72 18.42 -5.20
CA ALA A 216 1.43 19.69 -5.14
C ALA A 216 2.70 19.62 -4.26
N ILE A 217 2.63 18.88 -3.15
CA ILE A 217 3.80 18.60 -2.31
C ILE A 217 4.84 17.77 -3.07
N CYS A 218 4.40 16.75 -3.83
CA CYS A 218 5.32 15.99 -4.69
C CYS A 218 6.02 16.89 -5.70
N ASP A 219 5.30 17.81 -6.35
CA ASP A 219 5.87 18.75 -7.32
C ASP A 219 6.93 19.64 -6.68
N THR A 220 6.63 20.18 -5.49
CA THR A 220 7.58 21.01 -4.74
C THR A 220 8.82 20.21 -4.32
N ALA A 221 8.63 18.98 -3.81
CA ALA A 221 9.75 18.13 -3.38
C ALA A 221 10.62 17.65 -4.55
N LEU A 222 10.01 17.41 -5.73
CA LEU A 222 10.71 17.05 -6.96
C LEU A 222 11.55 18.20 -7.52
N PHE A 223 11.21 19.45 -7.23
CA PHE A 223 12.06 20.59 -7.56
C PHE A 223 13.44 20.48 -6.88
N TYR A 224 13.47 20.07 -5.61
CA TYR A 224 14.72 19.86 -4.87
C TYR A 224 15.36 18.48 -5.15
N ASN A 225 14.58 17.48 -5.51
CA ASN A 225 15.01 16.11 -5.72
C ASN A 225 14.56 15.59 -7.09
N PRO A 226 15.04 16.18 -8.20
CA PRO A 226 14.63 15.78 -9.54
C PRO A 226 15.00 14.31 -9.78
N GLY A 227 14.05 13.50 -10.30
CA GLY A 227 14.26 12.07 -10.56
C GLY A 227 14.13 11.17 -9.34
N ASN A 228 13.73 11.69 -8.16
CA ASN A 228 13.45 10.81 -7.01
C ASN A 228 12.28 9.89 -7.31
N ARG A 229 12.60 8.58 -7.48
CA ARG A 229 11.63 7.56 -7.88
C ARG A 229 10.45 7.40 -6.91
N GLN A 230 10.68 7.60 -5.61
CA GLN A 230 9.63 7.46 -4.61
C GLN A 230 8.63 8.62 -4.69
N LEU A 231 9.10 9.86 -4.86
CA LEU A 231 8.25 11.02 -5.08
C LEU A 231 7.47 10.92 -6.40
N LEU A 232 8.13 10.47 -7.48
CA LEU A 232 7.47 10.24 -8.76
C LEU A 232 6.37 9.19 -8.65
N ARG A 233 6.61 8.06 -7.96
CA ARG A 233 5.58 7.05 -7.70
C ARG A 233 4.41 7.61 -6.89
N SER A 234 4.69 8.39 -5.84
CA SER A 234 3.64 9.04 -5.04
C SER A 234 2.82 10.03 -5.88
N LYS A 235 3.48 10.84 -6.71
CA LYS A 235 2.80 11.74 -7.66
C LYS A 235 1.93 10.97 -8.65
N GLY A 236 2.49 9.93 -9.28
CA GLY A 236 1.77 9.07 -10.23
C GLY A 236 0.53 8.42 -9.60
N LEU A 237 0.65 7.94 -8.35
CA LEU A 237 -0.47 7.38 -7.59
C LEU A 237 -1.56 8.44 -7.31
N GLY A 238 -1.18 9.64 -6.88
CA GLY A 238 -2.13 10.73 -6.67
C GLY A 238 -2.90 11.07 -7.95
N LEU A 239 -2.19 11.25 -9.07
CA LEU A 239 -2.78 11.50 -10.38
C LEU A 239 -3.74 10.38 -10.81
N TYR A 240 -3.37 9.11 -10.56
CA TYR A 240 -4.23 7.96 -10.81
C TYR A 240 -5.51 8.00 -9.97
N ILE A 241 -5.42 8.31 -8.68
CA ILE A 241 -6.57 8.38 -7.76
C ILE A 241 -7.55 9.48 -8.19
N VAL A 242 -7.06 10.67 -8.58
CA VAL A 242 -7.90 11.76 -9.10
C VAL A 242 -8.28 11.56 -10.58
N LYS A 243 -8.04 10.38 -11.15
CA LYS A 243 -8.40 9.98 -12.52
C LYS A 243 -7.75 10.81 -13.63
N GLN A 244 -6.63 11.46 -13.35
CA GLN A 244 -5.82 12.14 -14.35
C GLN A 244 -4.87 11.13 -15.05
N PHE A 245 -5.46 10.15 -15.72
CA PHE A 245 -4.77 8.95 -16.19
C PHE A 245 -3.69 9.23 -17.23
N VAL A 246 -3.87 10.21 -18.10
CA VAL A 246 -2.85 10.59 -19.11
C VAL A 246 -1.60 11.17 -18.43
N GLN A 247 -1.79 12.00 -17.41
CA GLN A 247 -0.67 12.57 -16.65
C GLN A 247 0.00 11.50 -15.78
N ALA A 248 -0.78 10.62 -15.15
CA ALA A 248 -0.26 9.47 -14.41
C ALA A 248 0.58 8.56 -15.32
N ASP A 249 0.10 8.25 -16.52
CA ASP A 249 0.84 7.48 -17.52
C ASP A 249 2.17 8.13 -17.89
N SER A 250 2.19 9.45 -18.09
CA SER A 250 3.45 10.19 -18.38
C SER A 250 4.49 9.99 -17.27
N VAL A 251 4.06 10.08 -15.99
CA VAL A 251 4.95 9.90 -14.83
C VAL A 251 5.45 8.46 -14.75
N TYR A 252 4.56 7.46 -14.88
CA TYR A 252 4.96 6.06 -14.81
C TYR A 252 5.79 5.63 -16.02
N SER A 253 5.52 6.16 -17.20
CA SER A 253 6.34 5.90 -18.41
C SER A 253 7.75 6.43 -18.24
N SER A 254 7.95 7.59 -17.59
CA SER A 254 9.29 8.10 -17.23
C SER A 254 10.00 7.14 -16.25
N LEU A 255 9.31 6.68 -15.20
CA LEU A 255 9.87 5.72 -14.24
C LEU A 255 10.30 4.40 -14.90
N LEU A 256 9.48 3.88 -15.81
CA LEU A 256 9.79 2.67 -16.58
C LEU A 256 10.98 2.88 -17.51
N ALA A 257 11.08 4.03 -18.16
CA ALA A 257 12.23 4.39 -19.00
C ALA A 257 13.54 4.49 -18.19
N ASP A 258 13.45 4.92 -16.93
CA ASP A 258 14.58 4.97 -15.99
C ASP A 258 14.88 3.58 -15.34
N GLY A 259 14.21 2.53 -15.80
CA GLY A 259 14.42 1.15 -15.35
C GLY A 259 13.75 0.81 -14.00
N ASP A 260 12.75 1.58 -13.55
CA ASP A 260 11.97 1.21 -12.37
C ASP A 260 10.89 0.19 -12.74
N SER A 261 11.21 -1.08 -12.56
CA SER A 261 10.31 -2.22 -12.80
C SER A 261 9.69 -2.78 -11.50
N THR A 262 9.53 -1.95 -10.48
CA THR A 262 8.87 -2.39 -9.24
C THR A 262 7.39 -2.71 -9.48
N TYR A 263 6.84 -3.67 -8.74
CA TYR A 263 5.45 -4.09 -8.86
C TYR A 263 4.45 -2.93 -8.88
N LEU A 264 4.62 -1.94 -7.99
CA LEU A 264 3.71 -0.79 -7.92
C LEU A 264 3.82 0.10 -9.16
N THR A 265 5.03 0.31 -9.69
CA THR A 265 5.24 1.08 -10.93
C THR A 265 4.60 0.38 -12.12
N LEU A 266 4.77 -0.94 -12.24
CA LEU A 266 4.14 -1.73 -13.29
C LEU A 266 2.62 -1.77 -13.16
N LYS A 267 2.10 -2.03 -11.97
CA LYS A 267 0.65 -2.08 -11.71
C LYS A 267 -0.04 -0.78 -12.06
N TYR A 268 0.40 0.34 -11.46
CA TYR A 268 -0.25 1.63 -11.68
C TYR A 268 0.10 2.27 -13.03
N GLY A 269 1.29 2.00 -13.57
CA GLY A 269 1.66 2.40 -14.93
C GLY A 269 0.79 1.70 -15.98
N GLY A 270 0.63 0.40 -15.87
CA GLY A 270 -0.27 -0.37 -16.74
C GLY A 270 -1.73 0.03 -16.58
N ALA A 271 -2.19 0.24 -15.33
CA ALA A 271 -3.54 0.72 -15.06
C ALA A 271 -3.79 2.12 -15.65
N SER A 272 -2.83 3.03 -15.52
CA SER A 272 -2.92 4.39 -16.09
C SER A 272 -3.05 4.35 -17.61
N LYS A 273 -2.26 3.51 -18.29
CA LYS A 273 -2.36 3.26 -19.73
C LYS A 273 -3.73 2.71 -20.11
N TYR A 274 -4.24 1.74 -19.37
CA TYR A 274 -5.57 1.16 -19.60
C TYR A 274 -6.65 2.23 -19.57
N TYR A 275 -6.71 3.03 -18.50
CA TYR A 275 -7.72 4.08 -18.36
C TYR A 275 -7.48 5.29 -19.29
N ALA A 276 -6.27 5.48 -19.79
CA ALA A 276 -5.96 6.44 -20.86
C ALA A 276 -6.34 5.92 -22.26
N GLY A 277 -6.85 4.69 -22.37
CA GLY A 277 -7.26 4.07 -23.65
C GLY A 277 -6.12 3.40 -24.43
N LEU A 278 -4.92 3.32 -23.86
CA LEU A 278 -3.73 2.73 -24.47
C LEU A 278 -3.66 1.23 -24.15
N TYR A 279 -4.63 0.45 -24.69
CA TYR A 279 -4.84 -0.94 -24.27
C TYR A 279 -3.67 -1.89 -24.58
N MET A 280 -3.07 -1.82 -25.80
CA MET A 280 -1.92 -2.67 -26.15
C MET A 280 -0.69 -2.39 -25.26
N PRO A 281 -0.23 -1.13 -25.11
CA PRO A 281 0.86 -0.81 -24.18
C PRO A 281 0.53 -1.13 -22.71
N SER A 282 -0.75 -1.11 -22.33
CA SER A 282 -1.19 -1.52 -20.99
C SER A 282 -0.98 -3.01 -20.76
N VAL A 283 -1.28 -3.86 -21.76
CA VAL A 283 -1.08 -5.31 -21.69
C VAL A 283 0.39 -5.61 -21.39
N ASP A 284 1.32 -5.02 -22.12
CA ASP A 284 2.76 -5.28 -21.97
C ASP A 284 3.23 -4.99 -20.53
N ILE A 285 2.78 -3.87 -19.95
CA ILE A 285 3.18 -3.46 -18.61
C ILE A 285 2.47 -4.29 -17.53
N LEU A 286 1.17 -4.57 -17.70
CA LEU A 286 0.42 -5.39 -16.74
C LEU A 286 0.86 -6.86 -16.76
N ASP A 287 1.35 -7.38 -17.89
CA ASP A 287 1.96 -8.69 -17.96
C ASP A 287 3.21 -8.77 -17.07
N MET A 288 4.08 -7.78 -17.14
CA MET A 288 5.25 -7.71 -16.26
C MET A 288 4.85 -7.63 -14.77
N ALA A 289 3.75 -6.91 -14.45
CA ALA A 289 3.23 -6.88 -13.08
C ALA A 289 2.66 -8.25 -12.66
N TYR A 290 1.95 -8.91 -13.56
CA TYR A 290 1.37 -10.24 -13.35
C TYR A 290 2.45 -11.32 -13.14
N GLU A 291 3.58 -11.24 -13.85
CA GLU A 291 4.72 -12.14 -13.64
C GLU A 291 5.32 -12.01 -12.23
N GLN A 292 5.29 -10.81 -11.63
CA GLN A 292 5.76 -10.61 -10.25
C GLN A 292 4.75 -11.09 -9.20
N ASP A 293 3.45 -10.94 -9.46
CA ASP A 293 2.38 -11.40 -8.57
C ASP A 293 1.18 -11.93 -9.36
N THR A 294 1.17 -13.25 -9.58
CA THR A 294 0.11 -13.96 -10.31
C THR A 294 -1.18 -14.08 -9.51
N THR A 295 -1.18 -13.71 -8.23
CA THR A 295 -2.34 -13.82 -7.31
C THR A 295 -3.09 -12.51 -7.16
N SER A 296 -2.54 -11.41 -7.65
CA SER A 296 -3.16 -10.09 -7.58
C SER A 296 -4.46 -10.02 -8.37
N VAL A 297 -5.58 -9.99 -7.67
CA VAL A 297 -6.91 -9.86 -8.25
C VAL A 297 -7.03 -8.61 -9.12
N GLU A 298 -6.50 -7.47 -8.64
CA GLU A 298 -6.57 -6.21 -9.37
C GLU A 298 -5.79 -6.24 -10.68
N VAL A 299 -4.60 -6.84 -10.68
CA VAL A 299 -3.80 -7.00 -11.90
C VAL A 299 -4.49 -7.96 -12.87
N CYS A 300 -5.03 -9.08 -12.38
CA CYS A 300 -5.81 -10.01 -13.22
C CYS A 300 -7.03 -9.32 -13.86
N LEU A 301 -7.74 -8.48 -13.12
CA LEU A 301 -8.90 -7.73 -13.64
C LEU A 301 -8.48 -6.72 -14.73
N LEU A 302 -7.45 -5.92 -14.47
CA LEU A 302 -6.98 -4.89 -15.40
C LEU A 302 -6.36 -5.50 -16.65
N LEU A 303 -5.51 -6.51 -16.51
CA LEU A 303 -4.90 -7.23 -17.62
C LEU A 303 -5.97 -7.96 -18.46
N GLY A 304 -6.88 -8.66 -17.80
CA GLY A 304 -8.00 -9.32 -18.47
C GLY A 304 -8.87 -8.34 -19.24
N SER A 305 -9.17 -7.17 -18.64
CA SER A 305 -9.93 -6.12 -19.31
C SER A 305 -9.18 -5.51 -20.50
N ALA A 306 -7.87 -5.27 -20.37
CA ALA A 306 -7.04 -4.78 -21.48
C ALA A 306 -6.99 -5.79 -22.64
N LEU A 307 -6.78 -7.08 -22.34
CA LEU A 307 -6.80 -8.17 -23.32
C LEU A 307 -8.18 -8.32 -23.98
N GLY A 308 -9.26 -8.17 -23.22
CA GLY A 308 -10.63 -8.21 -23.75
C GLY A 308 -10.92 -7.09 -24.77
N LYS A 309 -10.20 -5.95 -24.66
CA LYS A 309 -10.27 -4.83 -25.62
C LYS A 309 -9.32 -4.98 -26.81
N THR A 310 -8.43 -5.96 -26.75
CA THR A 310 -7.47 -6.28 -27.81
C THR A 310 -7.88 -7.59 -28.54
N TYR A 311 -6.94 -8.49 -28.81
CA TYR A 311 -7.19 -9.69 -29.63
C TYR A 311 -7.24 -10.99 -28.83
N ASP A 312 -6.70 -11.03 -27.60
CA ASP A 312 -6.59 -12.27 -26.81
C ASP A 312 -7.68 -12.39 -25.73
N ARG A 313 -8.92 -12.56 -26.21
CA ARG A 313 -10.08 -12.73 -25.32
C ARG A 313 -10.06 -14.05 -24.54
N LYS A 314 -9.45 -15.08 -25.10
CA LYS A 314 -9.33 -16.37 -24.40
C LYS A 314 -8.54 -16.20 -23.09
N ARG A 315 -7.38 -15.56 -23.17
CA ARG A 315 -6.56 -15.27 -22.00
C ARG A 315 -7.26 -14.30 -21.02
N ALA A 316 -8.06 -13.36 -21.54
CA ALA A 316 -8.89 -12.48 -20.70
C ALA A 316 -9.85 -13.28 -19.81
N TYR A 317 -10.55 -14.28 -20.36
CA TYR A 317 -11.44 -15.13 -19.58
C TYR A 317 -10.68 -15.94 -18.51
N ASP A 318 -9.54 -16.51 -18.85
CA ASP A 318 -8.70 -17.24 -17.88
C ASP A 318 -8.27 -16.36 -16.70
N LEU A 319 -7.93 -15.09 -16.96
CA LEU A 319 -7.58 -14.11 -15.93
C LEU A 319 -8.78 -13.71 -15.07
N PHE A 320 -9.97 -13.55 -15.66
CA PHE A 320 -11.19 -13.28 -14.91
C PHE A 320 -11.58 -14.47 -14.01
N ASP A 321 -11.40 -15.70 -14.47
CA ASP A 321 -11.64 -16.89 -13.65
C ASP A 321 -10.65 -17.00 -12.47
N ARG A 322 -9.39 -16.58 -12.67
CA ARG A 322 -8.40 -16.48 -11.60
C ARG A 322 -8.75 -15.38 -10.60
N ALA A 323 -9.14 -14.22 -11.10
CA ALA A 323 -9.58 -13.11 -10.25
C ALA A 323 -10.79 -13.53 -9.39
N GLU A 324 -11.77 -14.22 -9.98
CA GLU A 324 -12.96 -14.71 -9.26
C GLU A 324 -12.60 -15.66 -8.10
N LYS A 325 -11.64 -16.55 -8.32
CA LYS A 325 -11.16 -17.48 -7.27
C LYS A 325 -10.42 -16.77 -6.13
N GLY A 326 -9.80 -15.63 -6.41
CA GLY A 326 -9.05 -14.83 -5.42
C GLY A 326 -9.91 -13.76 -4.71
N LEU A 327 -11.16 -13.58 -5.12
CA LEU A 327 -12.06 -12.61 -4.50
C LEU A 327 -12.54 -13.11 -3.15
N GLU A 328 -12.07 -12.47 -2.07
CA GLU A 328 -12.89 -12.36 -0.87
C GLU A 328 -14.13 -11.50 -1.18
N PRO A 329 -15.25 -11.57 -0.41
CA PRO A 329 -16.51 -10.90 -0.77
C PRO A 329 -16.41 -9.36 -0.73
N ASN A 330 -15.54 -8.79 -1.55
CA ASN A 330 -15.45 -7.36 -1.81
C ASN A 330 -16.48 -6.99 -2.89
N ARG A 331 -17.60 -6.42 -2.44
CA ARG A 331 -18.75 -6.06 -3.28
C ARG A 331 -18.38 -5.18 -4.49
N PHE A 332 -17.42 -4.28 -4.32
CA PHE A 332 -16.96 -3.39 -5.39
C PHE A 332 -16.19 -4.16 -6.49
N LEU A 333 -15.24 -5.00 -6.10
CA LEU A 333 -14.45 -5.80 -7.04
C LEU A 333 -15.30 -6.85 -7.76
N VAL A 334 -16.27 -7.46 -7.07
CA VAL A 334 -17.23 -8.39 -7.70
C VAL A 334 -18.01 -7.68 -8.80
N ASN A 335 -18.49 -6.46 -8.57
CA ASN A 335 -19.22 -5.69 -9.59
C ASN A 335 -18.34 -5.29 -10.77
N GLN A 336 -17.06 -4.91 -10.53
CA GLN A 336 -16.11 -4.64 -11.60
C GLN A 336 -15.83 -5.89 -12.45
N LEU A 337 -15.62 -7.03 -11.81
CA LEU A 337 -15.42 -8.31 -12.49
C LEU A 337 -16.60 -8.63 -13.43
N LEU A 338 -17.83 -8.54 -12.90
CA LEU A 338 -19.03 -8.82 -13.70
C LEU A 338 -19.15 -7.86 -14.89
N ALA A 339 -18.87 -6.56 -14.67
CA ALA A 339 -18.93 -5.55 -15.73
C ALA A 339 -17.88 -5.79 -16.83
N PHE A 340 -16.63 -6.04 -16.49
CA PHE A 340 -15.56 -6.28 -17.46
C PHE A 340 -15.79 -7.58 -18.25
N ARG A 341 -16.25 -8.61 -17.58
CA ARG A 341 -16.62 -9.89 -18.21
C ARG A 341 -17.78 -9.70 -19.17
N ALA A 342 -18.81 -8.93 -18.76
CA ALA A 342 -19.96 -8.62 -19.61
C ALA A 342 -19.55 -7.82 -20.85
N GLU A 343 -18.70 -6.79 -20.70
CA GLU A 343 -18.17 -6.00 -21.82
C GLU A 343 -17.38 -6.89 -22.81
N THR A 344 -16.61 -7.85 -22.30
CA THR A 344 -15.85 -8.79 -23.15
C THR A 344 -16.79 -9.71 -23.93
N TYR A 345 -17.84 -10.24 -23.28
CA TYR A 345 -18.87 -11.03 -23.99
C TYR A 345 -19.63 -10.22 -25.03
N GLN A 346 -19.94 -8.95 -24.74
CA GLN A 346 -20.59 -8.05 -25.70
C GLN A 346 -19.74 -7.87 -26.96
N LYS A 347 -18.42 -7.68 -26.81
CA LYS A 347 -17.48 -7.57 -27.94
C LYS A 347 -17.33 -8.87 -28.75
N ASP A 348 -17.55 -10.01 -28.12
CA ASP A 348 -17.62 -11.32 -28.78
C ASP A 348 -18.94 -11.57 -29.48
N GLY A 349 -19.91 -10.65 -29.40
CA GLY A 349 -21.25 -10.85 -29.92
C GLY A 349 -22.13 -11.79 -29.08
N ARG A 350 -21.69 -12.15 -27.90
CA ARG A 350 -22.40 -13.05 -26.96
C ARG A 350 -23.31 -12.22 -26.05
N TYR A 351 -24.30 -11.58 -26.64
CA TYR A 351 -25.18 -10.61 -25.98
C TYR A 351 -26.01 -11.21 -24.83
N LYS A 352 -26.40 -12.49 -24.93
CA LYS A 352 -27.16 -13.18 -23.89
C LYS A 352 -26.34 -13.32 -22.59
N GLU A 353 -25.10 -13.74 -22.68
CA GLU A 353 -24.19 -13.87 -21.56
C GLU A 353 -23.83 -12.49 -20.99
N ALA A 354 -23.56 -11.51 -21.83
CA ALA A 354 -23.31 -10.14 -21.43
C ALA A 354 -24.48 -9.55 -20.62
N SER A 355 -25.70 -9.66 -21.13
CA SER A 355 -26.90 -9.17 -20.46
C SER A 355 -27.13 -9.82 -19.12
N ARG A 356 -26.89 -11.14 -19.00
CA ARG A 356 -27.00 -11.84 -17.71
C ARG A 356 -26.02 -11.31 -16.66
N LEU A 357 -24.79 -11.07 -17.04
CA LEU A 357 -23.76 -10.59 -16.11
C LEU A 357 -24.01 -9.14 -15.67
N TYR A 358 -24.38 -8.25 -16.60
CA TYR A 358 -24.77 -6.88 -16.23
C TYR A 358 -26.02 -6.86 -15.32
N TYR A 359 -26.99 -7.72 -15.59
CA TYR A 359 -28.19 -7.83 -14.76
C TYR A 359 -27.85 -8.36 -13.35
N GLU A 360 -26.95 -9.33 -13.25
CA GLU A 360 -26.44 -9.81 -11.97
C GLU A 360 -25.70 -8.71 -11.19
N ALA A 361 -24.86 -7.93 -11.87
CA ALA A 361 -24.17 -6.78 -11.27
C ALA A 361 -25.16 -5.74 -10.75
N TRP A 362 -26.22 -5.45 -11.51
CA TRP A 362 -27.29 -4.55 -11.07
C TRP A 362 -28.04 -5.10 -9.85
N LYS A 363 -28.44 -6.36 -9.84
CA LYS A 363 -29.10 -6.99 -8.67
C LYS A 363 -28.28 -6.87 -7.39
N LYS A 364 -26.95 -6.95 -7.49
CA LYS A 364 -26.04 -6.76 -6.36
C LYS A 364 -25.89 -5.31 -5.94
N ASN A 365 -26.10 -4.37 -6.84
CA ASN A 365 -26.02 -2.93 -6.58
C ASN A 365 -27.10 -2.16 -7.36
N PRO A 366 -28.38 -2.17 -6.90
CA PRO A 366 -29.50 -1.57 -7.62
C PRO A 366 -29.39 -0.04 -7.80
N GLU A 367 -28.50 0.62 -7.04
CA GLU A 367 -28.25 2.06 -7.18
C GLU A 367 -27.53 2.42 -8.49
N ARG A 368 -26.83 1.47 -9.09
CA ARG A 368 -26.06 1.66 -10.31
C ARG A 368 -26.89 1.34 -11.55
N LEU A 369 -27.55 2.37 -12.10
CA LEU A 369 -28.36 2.26 -13.32
C LEU A 369 -27.53 2.04 -14.58
N ASP A 370 -26.23 2.33 -14.55
CA ASP A 370 -25.32 2.17 -15.69
C ASP A 370 -25.25 0.72 -16.20
N PHE A 371 -25.46 -0.27 -15.36
CA PHE A 371 -25.55 -1.67 -15.79
C PHE A 371 -26.81 -1.94 -16.61
N LEU A 372 -27.95 -1.42 -16.19
CA LEU A 372 -29.19 -1.54 -16.98
C LEU A 372 -29.09 -0.71 -18.25
N ALA A 373 -28.48 0.49 -18.18
CA ALA A 373 -28.23 1.32 -19.36
C ALA A 373 -27.37 0.57 -20.40
N ALA A 374 -26.30 -0.12 -19.97
CA ALA A 374 -25.46 -0.90 -20.86
C ALA A 374 -26.23 -2.01 -21.58
N ILE A 375 -27.11 -2.74 -20.86
CA ILE A 375 -27.96 -3.77 -21.49
C ILE A 375 -28.95 -3.12 -22.44
N SER A 376 -29.60 -2.03 -22.02
CA SER A 376 -30.56 -1.31 -22.86
C SER A 376 -29.91 -0.80 -24.14
N HIS A 377 -28.69 -0.30 -24.07
CA HIS A 377 -27.92 0.17 -25.22
C HIS A 377 -27.62 -0.98 -26.22
N MET A 378 -27.26 -2.17 -25.72
CA MET A 378 -27.05 -3.33 -26.60
C MET A 378 -28.29 -3.67 -27.42
N TYR A 379 -29.47 -3.52 -26.83
CA TYR A 379 -30.74 -3.77 -27.57
C TYR A 379 -31.19 -2.57 -28.41
N SER A 380 -30.82 -1.33 -28.06
CA SER A 380 -31.21 -0.12 -28.79
C SER A 380 -30.49 0.05 -30.14
N GLU A 381 -29.37 -0.61 -30.34
CA GLU A 381 -28.68 -0.67 -31.64
C GLU A 381 -29.41 -1.62 -32.62
N ILE A 382 -30.39 -2.37 -32.13
CA ILE A 382 -31.14 -3.36 -32.91
C ILE A 382 -32.53 -2.79 -33.12
N ASP A 383 -32.92 -2.57 -34.38
CA ASP A 383 -34.31 -2.28 -34.77
C ASP A 383 -35.21 -3.44 -34.31
N VAL A 384 -36.40 -3.14 -33.75
CA VAL A 384 -37.36 -4.16 -33.25
C VAL A 384 -37.63 -5.24 -34.27
N SER A 385 -37.59 -4.91 -35.56
CA SER A 385 -37.76 -5.85 -36.68
C SER A 385 -36.56 -6.75 -36.92
N LYS A 386 -35.40 -6.49 -36.31
CA LYS A 386 -34.12 -7.18 -36.55
C LYS A 386 -33.68 -8.07 -35.41
N PHE A 387 -34.49 -8.24 -34.36
CA PHE A 387 -34.19 -9.23 -33.35
C PHE A 387 -34.04 -10.63 -33.95
N GLN A 388 -32.98 -11.32 -33.59
CA GLN A 388 -32.64 -12.63 -34.15
C GLN A 388 -33.62 -13.72 -33.72
N SER A 389 -34.31 -13.54 -32.59
CA SER A 389 -35.33 -14.45 -32.10
C SER A 389 -36.42 -13.71 -31.32
N GLU A 390 -37.60 -14.33 -31.21
CA GLU A 390 -38.67 -13.84 -30.35
C GLU A 390 -38.26 -13.78 -28.86
N GLU A 391 -37.43 -14.71 -28.43
CA GLU A 391 -36.89 -14.71 -27.07
C GLU A 391 -36.01 -13.48 -26.82
N ASP A 392 -35.14 -13.10 -27.77
CA ASP A 392 -34.28 -11.91 -27.63
C ASP A 392 -35.10 -10.61 -27.62
N ARG A 393 -36.15 -10.57 -28.42
CA ARG A 393 -37.13 -9.48 -28.44
C ARG A 393 -37.80 -9.33 -27.05
N GLN A 394 -38.28 -10.42 -26.48
CA GLN A 394 -38.92 -10.44 -25.16
C GLN A 394 -37.94 -10.07 -24.03
N ARG A 395 -36.67 -10.43 -24.13
CA ARG A 395 -35.61 -10.00 -23.22
C ARG A 395 -35.31 -8.51 -23.35
N GLY A 396 -35.23 -8.00 -24.57
CA GLY A 396 -35.03 -6.58 -24.84
C GLY A 396 -36.12 -5.73 -24.22
N LEU A 397 -37.40 -6.13 -24.44
CA LEU A 397 -38.54 -5.44 -23.85
C LEU A 397 -38.50 -5.44 -22.31
N PHE A 398 -38.18 -6.57 -21.68
CA PHE A 398 -38.05 -6.64 -20.23
C PHE A 398 -37.01 -5.61 -19.68
N ILE A 399 -35.83 -5.57 -20.29
CA ILE A 399 -34.75 -4.68 -19.85
C ILE A 399 -35.11 -3.21 -20.04
N LEU A 400 -35.75 -2.87 -21.17
CA LEU A 400 -36.20 -1.50 -21.42
C LEU A 400 -37.24 -1.03 -20.40
N VAL A 401 -38.22 -1.87 -20.12
CA VAL A 401 -39.26 -1.57 -19.10
C VAL A 401 -38.65 -1.44 -17.73
N LEU A 402 -37.73 -2.34 -17.34
CA LEU A 402 -37.06 -2.30 -16.07
C LEU A 402 -36.20 -1.04 -15.94
N TYR A 403 -35.36 -0.74 -16.92
CA TYR A 403 -34.49 0.43 -16.94
C TYR A 403 -35.27 1.75 -16.81
N MET A 404 -36.37 1.86 -17.56
CA MET A 404 -37.24 3.04 -17.52
C MET A 404 -37.92 3.23 -16.15
N ASN A 405 -38.48 2.15 -15.59
CA ASN A 405 -39.09 2.21 -14.26
C ASN A 405 -38.09 2.60 -13.17
N GLU A 406 -36.88 2.04 -13.18
CA GLU A 406 -35.85 2.37 -12.21
C GLU A 406 -35.31 3.78 -12.43
N SER A 407 -35.20 4.25 -13.66
CA SER A 407 -34.79 5.61 -14.00
C SER A 407 -35.79 6.66 -13.51
N LEU A 408 -37.10 6.41 -13.69
CA LEU A 408 -38.15 7.26 -13.16
C LEU A 408 -38.11 7.35 -11.61
N LYS A 409 -37.99 6.21 -10.93
CA LYS A 409 -37.88 6.17 -9.47
C LYS A 409 -36.69 6.99 -8.95
N LYS A 410 -35.56 7.01 -9.66
CA LYS A 410 -34.32 7.66 -9.27
C LYS A 410 -34.14 9.06 -9.85
N LYS A 411 -35.10 9.56 -10.62
CA LYS A 411 -35.00 10.86 -11.31
C LYS A 411 -33.71 11.00 -12.12
N ALA A 412 -33.40 9.95 -12.94
CA ALA A 412 -32.21 9.94 -13.78
C ALA A 412 -32.28 11.02 -14.87
N ASP A 413 -31.11 11.44 -15.39
CA ASP A 413 -31.03 12.44 -16.45
C ASP A 413 -31.70 11.92 -17.74
N GLU A 414 -32.62 12.72 -18.27
CA GLU A 414 -33.37 12.41 -19.52
C GLU A 414 -32.44 12.06 -20.70
N ARG A 415 -31.27 12.70 -20.78
CA ARG A 415 -30.31 12.47 -21.88
C ARG A 415 -29.86 11.02 -21.99
N THR A 416 -29.78 10.30 -20.88
CA THR A 416 -29.38 8.90 -20.85
C THR A 416 -30.47 7.94 -21.30
N MET A 417 -31.73 8.41 -21.35
CA MET A 417 -32.91 7.60 -21.63
C MET A 417 -33.44 7.73 -23.09
N VAL A 418 -32.97 8.71 -23.85
CA VAL A 418 -33.53 9.05 -25.17
C VAL A 418 -33.63 7.85 -26.10
N PHE A 419 -32.54 7.09 -26.24
CA PHE A 419 -32.51 5.93 -27.13
C PHE A 419 -33.41 4.79 -26.64
N SER A 420 -33.37 4.51 -25.35
CA SER A 420 -34.19 3.47 -24.73
C SER A 420 -35.68 3.78 -24.82
N ARG A 421 -36.05 5.06 -24.71
CA ARG A 421 -37.43 5.53 -24.89
C ARG A 421 -37.88 5.37 -26.32
N ALA A 422 -37.06 5.74 -27.31
CA ALA A 422 -37.38 5.58 -28.72
C ALA A 422 -37.62 4.11 -29.07
N LEU A 423 -36.80 3.19 -28.54
CA LEU A 423 -37.00 1.76 -28.77
C LEU A 423 -38.28 1.24 -28.06
N LEU A 424 -38.57 1.72 -26.85
CA LEU A 424 -39.82 1.37 -26.14
C LEU A 424 -41.04 1.84 -26.90
N GLN A 425 -41.00 3.02 -27.51
CA GLN A 425 -42.03 3.54 -28.40
C GLN A 425 -42.22 2.61 -29.64
N SER A 426 -41.15 2.12 -30.24
CA SER A 426 -41.19 1.19 -31.35
C SER A 426 -41.81 -0.15 -30.93
N PHE A 427 -41.56 -0.66 -29.72
CA PHE A 427 -42.30 -1.84 -29.21
C PHE A 427 -43.80 -1.60 -29.06
N TYR A 428 -44.17 -0.43 -28.52
CA TYR A 428 -45.58 -0.06 -28.40
C TYR A 428 -46.28 0.00 -29.77
N GLU A 429 -45.65 0.62 -30.76
CA GLU A 429 -46.18 0.71 -32.12
C GLU A 429 -46.33 -0.67 -32.78
N ASP A 430 -45.33 -1.56 -32.64
CA ASP A 430 -45.39 -2.93 -33.13
C ASP A 430 -46.53 -3.72 -32.48
N MET A 431 -46.73 -3.63 -31.16
CA MET A 431 -47.86 -4.25 -30.45
C MET A 431 -49.19 -3.71 -30.97
N PHE A 432 -49.30 -2.39 -31.16
CA PHE A 432 -50.48 -1.73 -31.67
C PHE A 432 -50.84 -2.21 -33.07
N PHE A 433 -49.86 -2.23 -34.00
CA PHE A 433 -50.07 -2.68 -35.37
C PHE A 433 -50.38 -4.18 -35.47
N ARG A 434 -49.85 -5.00 -34.61
CA ARG A 434 -50.15 -6.44 -34.53
C ARG A 434 -51.46 -6.73 -33.77
N ASN A 435 -52.10 -5.73 -33.20
CA ASN A 435 -53.32 -5.85 -32.37
C ASN A 435 -53.10 -6.79 -31.16
N VAL A 436 -51.95 -6.67 -30.49
CA VAL A 436 -51.57 -7.48 -29.33
C VAL A 436 -51.87 -6.70 -28.04
N ALA A 437 -52.75 -7.24 -27.21
CA ALA A 437 -53.12 -6.60 -25.94
C ALA A 437 -52.07 -6.74 -24.85
N GLU A 438 -51.33 -7.85 -24.84
CA GLU A 438 -50.27 -8.16 -23.88
C GLU A 438 -49.06 -8.79 -24.58
N GLU A 439 -47.87 -8.41 -24.15
CA GLU A 439 -46.62 -9.00 -24.62
C GLU A 439 -45.90 -9.73 -23.49
N THR A 440 -45.24 -10.83 -23.83
CA THR A 440 -44.42 -11.58 -22.90
C THR A 440 -43.05 -10.92 -22.76
N MET A 441 -42.58 -10.78 -21.56
CA MET A 441 -41.22 -10.32 -21.22
C MET A 441 -40.45 -11.46 -20.55
N ILE A 442 -39.17 -11.59 -20.85
CA ILE A 442 -38.27 -12.59 -20.23
C ILE A 442 -37.11 -11.87 -19.60
N ASP A 443 -36.88 -12.06 -18.29
CA ASP A 443 -35.71 -11.52 -17.64
C ASP A 443 -34.42 -12.28 -18.05
N PRO A 444 -33.23 -11.75 -17.77
CA PRO A 444 -31.97 -12.42 -18.09
C PRO A 444 -31.80 -13.79 -17.41
N ASP A 445 -32.50 -14.04 -16.31
CA ASP A 445 -32.51 -15.34 -15.63
C ASP A 445 -33.52 -16.33 -16.23
N GLY A 446 -34.34 -15.88 -17.20
CA GLY A 446 -35.33 -16.73 -17.94
C GLY A 446 -36.73 -16.72 -17.33
N LYS A 447 -37.02 -15.89 -16.32
CA LYS A 447 -38.34 -15.77 -15.73
C LYS A 447 -39.25 -14.96 -16.65
N LYS A 448 -40.45 -15.48 -16.90
CA LYS A 448 -41.45 -14.84 -17.76
C LYS A 448 -42.40 -13.95 -16.98
N SER A 449 -42.72 -12.81 -17.53
CA SER A 449 -43.74 -11.86 -17.08
C SER A 449 -44.49 -11.30 -18.30
N LYS A 450 -45.54 -10.51 -18.08
CA LYS A 450 -46.31 -9.87 -19.14
C LYS A 450 -46.43 -8.37 -18.88
N ILE A 451 -46.53 -7.60 -19.97
CA ILE A 451 -46.89 -6.19 -19.95
C ILE A 451 -48.06 -5.93 -20.88
N SER A 452 -49.06 -5.19 -20.43
CA SER A 452 -50.13 -4.78 -21.28
C SER A 452 -49.73 -3.58 -22.15
N ILE A 453 -50.38 -3.44 -23.33
CA ILE A 453 -50.18 -2.28 -24.21
C ILE A 453 -50.54 -0.96 -23.50
N VAL A 454 -51.50 -1.00 -22.58
CA VAL A 454 -51.90 0.18 -21.77
C VAL A 454 -50.83 0.58 -20.78
N ASP A 455 -50.22 -0.41 -20.06
CA ASP A 455 -49.13 -0.15 -19.12
C ASP A 455 -47.89 0.37 -19.85
N LEU A 456 -47.58 -0.20 -21.00
CA LEU A 456 -46.47 0.26 -21.84
C LEU A 456 -46.65 1.72 -22.28
N ARG A 457 -47.89 2.07 -22.72
CA ARG A 457 -48.22 3.44 -23.08
C ARG A 457 -48.13 4.40 -21.89
N ASN A 458 -48.61 3.99 -20.73
CA ASN A 458 -48.54 4.81 -19.51
C ASN A 458 -47.08 5.06 -19.11
N LEU A 459 -46.23 4.05 -19.19
CA LEU A 459 -44.79 4.18 -18.94
C LEU A 459 -44.12 5.19 -19.88
N ILE A 460 -44.41 5.11 -21.17
CA ILE A 460 -43.91 6.05 -22.19
C ILE A 460 -44.36 7.49 -21.89
N ASN A 461 -45.64 7.68 -21.52
CA ASN A 461 -46.16 9.01 -21.20
C ASN A 461 -45.51 9.61 -19.95
N GLN A 462 -45.28 8.82 -18.89
CA GLN A 462 -44.57 9.26 -17.68
C GLN A 462 -43.15 9.70 -17.94
N LEU A 463 -42.55 9.28 -19.04
CA LEU A 463 -41.21 9.69 -19.48
C LEU A 463 -41.23 10.99 -20.30
N LEU A 464 -42.42 11.52 -20.60
CA LEU A 464 -42.63 12.76 -21.36
C LEU A 464 -42.96 13.96 -20.43
N GLU A 465 -43.40 13.66 -19.20
CA GLU A 465 -43.66 14.62 -18.13
C GLU A 465 -42.39 14.88 -17.27
#